data_1690bb16eb7431d7d3088c494bfb28e9
#
_entry.id   1690bb16eb7431d7d3088c494bfb28e9
#
_cell.length_a   1.000
_cell.length_b   1.000
_cell.length_c   1.000
_cell.angle_alpha   90.00
_cell.angle_beta   90.00
_cell.angle_gamma   90.00
#
_symmetry.space_group_name_H-M   'P 1'
#
loop_
_entity.id
_entity.type
_entity.pdbx_description
1 polymer ?
#
loop_
_entity_poly.entity_id
_entity_poly.type
_entity_poly.pdbx_seq_one_letter_code
_entity_poly.pdbx_strand_id
1 'polypeptide(L)' 'MSSYRAKAIVLKAYKLGEADKIVKLYSQKNGLIDAVAKGARKIKSKFGGRLELFNFIDLELASGKSLDIITGAEIL' A
#
# COMPACT_ATOMS: atom_id res chain seq x y z
N MET A 1 -12.10 -11.55 -5.92
CA MET A 1 -10.88 -10.74 -5.80
C MET A 1 -9.67 -11.58 -6.11
N SER A 2 -8.72 -11.03 -6.82
CA SER A 2 -7.47 -11.72 -7.11
C SER A 2 -6.31 -11.03 -6.39
N SER A 3 -5.30 -11.80 -6.06
CA SER A 3 -4.08 -11.29 -5.42
C SER A 3 -2.99 -11.12 -6.46
N TYR A 4 -2.13 -10.14 -6.25
CA TYR A 4 -0.95 -9.96 -7.09
C TYR A 4 0.16 -9.31 -6.28
N ARG A 5 1.37 -9.34 -6.83
CA ARG A 5 2.54 -8.72 -6.20
C ARG A 5 3.07 -7.61 -7.10
N ALA A 6 3.62 -6.59 -6.47
CA ALA A 6 4.22 -5.46 -7.18
C ALA A 6 5.38 -4.89 -6.39
N LYS A 7 6.45 -4.52 -7.08
CA LYS A 7 7.54 -3.73 -6.49
C LYS A 7 7.29 -2.28 -6.85
N ALA A 8 7.22 -1.43 -5.86
CA ALA A 8 6.77 -0.06 -6.06
C ALA A 8 7.40 0.91 -5.07
N ILE A 9 7.39 2.19 -5.46
CA ILE A 9 7.82 3.30 -4.62
C ILE A 9 6.57 4.02 -4.11
N VAL A 10 6.56 4.36 -2.82
CA VAL A 10 5.47 5.12 -2.22
C VAL A 10 5.63 6.58 -2.61
N LEU A 11 4.65 7.13 -3.33
CA LEU A 11 4.68 8.52 -3.78
C LEU A 11 3.90 9.47 -2.88
N LYS A 12 2.74 9.02 -2.38
CA LYS A 12 1.89 9.82 -1.51
C LYS A 12 1.10 8.91 -0.59
N ALA A 13 0.68 9.44 0.55
CA ALA A 13 -0.21 8.74 1.46
C ALA A 13 -1.22 9.73 2.04
N TYR A 14 -2.47 9.31 2.11
CA TYR A 14 -3.58 10.12 2.62
C TYR A 14 -4.28 9.38 3.74
N LYS A 15 -4.77 10.13 4.72
CA LYS A 15 -5.60 9.55 5.77
C LYS A 15 -6.94 9.13 5.19
N LEU A 16 -7.41 7.96 5.60
CA LEU A 16 -8.73 7.44 5.23
C LEU A 16 -9.42 6.94 6.49
N GLY A 17 -10.52 7.60 6.87
CA GLY A 17 -11.21 7.26 8.10
C GLY A 17 -10.32 7.46 9.32
N GLU A 18 -10.53 6.65 10.36
CA GLU A 18 -9.81 6.80 11.62
C GLU A 18 -8.49 6.03 11.68
N ALA A 19 -8.38 4.95 10.92
CA ALA A 19 -7.26 4.02 11.10
C ALA A 19 -6.51 3.68 9.81
N ASP A 20 -7.02 4.07 8.65
CA ASP A 20 -6.52 3.60 7.36
C ASP A 20 -5.79 4.70 6.60
N LYS A 21 -5.10 4.29 5.53
CA LYS A 21 -4.50 5.21 4.56
C LYS A 21 -4.83 4.78 3.15
N ILE A 22 -4.90 5.77 2.24
CA ILE A 22 -4.80 5.50 0.82
C ILE A 22 -3.37 5.82 0.42
N VAL A 23 -2.72 4.87 -0.25
CA VAL A 23 -1.31 5.00 -0.64
C VAL A 23 -1.24 5.01 -2.16
N LYS A 24 -0.61 6.04 -2.72
CA LYS A 24 -0.32 6.10 -4.15
C LYS A 24 1.08 5.58 -4.39
N LEU A 25 1.18 4.60 -5.27
CA LEU A 25 2.42 3.88 -5.54
C LEU A 25 2.75 3.91 -7.02
N TYR A 26 4.04 3.94 -7.34
CA TYR A 26 4.49 3.74 -8.72
C TYR A 26 5.21 2.41 -8.81
N SER A 27 4.63 1.48 -9.55
CA SER A 27 5.17 0.13 -9.67
C SER A 27 5.92 -0.06 -10.98
N GLN A 28 6.83 -1.03 -10.99
CA GLN A 28 7.63 -1.34 -12.19
C GLN A 28 6.78 -1.84 -13.35
N LYS A 29 5.80 -2.68 -13.06
CA LYS A 29 5.02 -3.37 -14.11
C LYS A 29 3.62 -2.84 -14.29
N ASN A 30 3.02 -2.32 -13.22
CA ASN A 30 1.60 -1.94 -13.22
C ASN A 30 1.39 -0.44 -13.28
N GLY A 31 2.45 0.36 -13.36
CA GLY A 31 2.35 1.82 -13.34
C GLY A 31 1.84 2.34 -12.00
N LEU A 32 1.00 3.36 -12.03
CA LEU A 32 0.44 3.95 -10.83
C LEU A 32 -0.63 3.05 -10.22
N ILE A 33 -0.54 2.84 -8.91
CA ILE A 33 -1.51 2.06 -8.15
C ILE A 33 -1.99 2.91 -6.99
N ASP A 34 -3.31 2.98 -6.78
CA ASP A 34 -3.90 3.55 -5.58
C ASP A 34 -4.48 2.40 -4.76
N ALA A 35 -4.04 2.28 -3.51
CA ALA A 35 -4.42 1.15 -2.68
C ALA A 35 -4.69 1.58 -1.25
N VAL A 36 -5.56 0.83 -0.57
CA VAL A 36 -5.89 1.05 0.83
C VAL A 36 -4.98 0.21 1.70
N ALA A 37 -4.38 0.85 2.71
CA ALA A 37 -3.63 0.18 3.77
C ALA A 37 -4.48 0.21 5.03
N LYS A 38 -5.21 -0.87 5.27
CA LYS A 38 -6.12 -0.95 6.42
C LYS A 38 -5.35 -1.02 7.73
N GLY A 39 -5.76 -0.22 8.69
CA GLY A 39 -5.14 -0.18 10.00
C GLY A 39 -3.75 0.47 10.02
N ALA A 40 -3.31 1.08 8.93
CA ALA A 40 -1.96 1.61 8.81
C ALA A 40 -1.64 2.72 9.82
N ARG A 41 -2.65 3.39 10.35
CA ARG A 41 -2.49 4.49 11.31
C ARG A 41 -2.60 4.03 12.77
N LYS A 42 -2.85 2.75 13.00
CA LYS A 42 -2.90 2.20 14.35
C LYS A 42 -1.47 2.04 14.89
N ILE A 43 -1.32 2.17 16.20
CA ILE A 43 -0.01 2.03 16.86
C ILE A 43 0.62 0.68 16.56
N LYS A 44 -0.19 -0.40 16.56
CA LYS A 44 0.29 -1.74 16.26
C LYS A 44 -0.03 -2.15 14.82
N SER A 45 0.16 -1.22 13.88
CA SER A 45 -0.04 -1.53 12.48
C SER A 45 0.92 -2.62 12.03
N LYS A 46 0.42 -3.57 11.23
CA LYS A 46 1.27 -4.60 10.62
C LYS A 46 2.26 -4.03 9.61
N PHE A 47 2.05 -2.81 9.15
CA PHE A 47 2.94 -2.19 8.17
C PHE A 47 4.11 -1.46 8.81
N GLY A 48 3.96 -0.99 10.06
CA GLY A 48 5.00 -0.22 10.72
C GLY A 48 5.42 0.98 9.86
N GLY A 49 6.71 1.16 9.64
CA GLY A 49 7.24 2.22 8.79
C GLY A 49 7.40 1.83 7.33
N ARG A 50 6.92 0.67 6.91
CA ARG A 50 7.15 0.16 5.55
C ARG A 50 6.50 1.00 4.46
N LEU A 51 5.39 1.67 4.77
CA LEU A 51 4.65 2.48 3.79
C LEU A 51 5.00 3.96 3.86
N GLU A 52 6.15 4.32 4.39
CA GLU A 52 6.60 5.70 4.39
C GLU A 52 6.99 6.17 2.99
N LEU A 53 6.91 7.49 2.79
CA LEU A 53 7.18 8.09 1.49
C LEU A 53 8.55 7.68 0.97
N PHE A 54 8.58 7.37 -0.33
CA PHE A 54 9.77 7.06 -1.11
C PHE A 54 10.44 5.73 -0.74
N ASN A 55 9.87 4.94 0.15
CA ASN A 55 10.34 3.58 0.35
C ASN A 55 10.08 2.75 -0.91
N PHE A 56 11.03 1.91 -1.25
CA PHE A 56 10.87 0.92 -2.32
C PHE A 56 10.46 -0.41 -1.67
N ILE A 57 9.30 -0.92 -2.06
CA ILE A 57 8.63 -1.98 -1.33
C ILE A 57 8.21 -3.11 -2.26
N ASP A 58 8.32 -4.33 -1.76
CA ASP A 58 7.69 -5.49 -2.38
C ASP A 58 6.31 -5.66 -1.72
N LEU A 59 5.27 -5.49 -2.50
CA LEU A 59 3.90 -5.47 -2.03
C LEU A 59 3.13 -6.70 -2.45
N GLU A 60 2.23 -7.14 -1.57
CA GLU A 60 1.17 -8.05 -1.93
C GLU A 60 -0.14 -7.28 -1.85
N LEU A 61 -0.94 -7.39 -2.90
CA LEU A 61 -2.18 -6.64 -3.01
C LEU A 61 -3.33 -7.57 -3.40
N ALA A 62 -4.54 -7.17 -3.02
CA ALA A 62 -5.77 -7.78 -3.51
C ALA A 62 -6.51 -6.75 -4.35
N SER A 63 -7.01 -7.18 -5.50
CA SER A 63 -7.77 -6.29 -6.38
C SER A 63 -9.10 -5.93 -5.75
N GLY A 64 -9.47 -4.66 -5.84
CA GLY A 64 -10.75 -4.15 -5.37
C GLY A 64 -11.52 -3.51 -6.52
N LYS A 65 -12.73 -3.01 -6.23
CA LYS A 65 -13.58 -2.40 -7.25
C LYS A 65 -13.04 -1.04 -7.71
N SER A 66 -12.63 -0.20 -6.78
CA SER A 66 -12.09 1.12 -7.10
C SER A 66 -10.67 1.29 -6.60
N LEU A 67 -10.36 0.73 -5.44
CA LEU A 67 -9.03 0.76 -4.87
C LEU A 67 -8.60 -0.67 -4.55
N ASP A 68 -7.35 -0.98 -4.82
CA ASP A 68 -6.77 -2.24 -4.40
C ASP A 68 -6.47 -2.19 -2.90
N ILE A 69 -6.23 -3.33 -2.29
CA ILE A 69 -5.97 -3.43 -0.85
C ILE A 69 -4.58 -4.01 -0.66
N ILE A 70 -3.74 -3.32 0.13
CA ILE A 70 -2.43 -3.84 0.48
C ILE A 70 -2.59 -4.90 1.55
N THR A 71 -2.17 -6.12 1.25
CA THR A 71 -2.26 -7.25 2.17
C THR A 71 -0.91 -7.59 2.81
N GLY A 72 0.18 -7.16 2.21
CA GLY A 72 1.51 -7.34 2.77
C GLY A 72 2.51 -6.37 2.18
N ALA A 73 3.57 -6.05 2.93
CA ALA A 73 4.61 -5.13 2.48
C ALA A 73 5.94 -5.50 3.13
N GLU A 74 7.00 -5.54 2.31
CA GLU A 74 8.38 -5.74 2.76
C GLU A 74 9.27 -4.68 2.12
N ILE A 75 10.15 -4.08 2.90
CA ILE A 75 11.12 -3.12 2.36
C ILE A 75 12.19 -3.87 1.58
N LEU A 76 12.46 -3.40 0.39
CA LEU A 76 13.49 -3.97 -0.49
C LEU A 76 14.87 -3.42 -0.19
#